data_83bb1b3f10c74004a964d4c86aa3c76a
#
_entry.id   83bb1b3f10c74004a964d4c86aa3c76a
#
_cell.length_a   1.000
_cell.length_b   1.000
_cell.length_c   1.000
_cell.angle_alpha   90.00
_cell.angle_beta   90.00
_cell.angle_gamma   90.00
#
_symmetry.space_group_name_H-M   'P 1'
#
loop_
_entity.id
_entity.type
_entity.pdbx_description
1 polymer ?
#
loop_
_entity_poly.entity_id
_entity_poly.type
_entity_poly.pdbx_seq_one_letter_code
_entity_poly.pdbx_strand_id
1 'polypeptide(L)'
;MEFRYSLNDRPSFGAMFLYGLQWLMICIPVVLTSTFVAPEGQMLFFTQKLFAIMGVTMIVNALWGHCMPLIAGPAAVLLMGVLAAATQGSGVQSIYPSMAVGGVLIALLAAFGLMKRVQSLFTPRIVVAIVVLISFTMVKPIVGMIFAEQEHQMLAMIFALVLVVSMAVANNLLRGVWKSMVVIAAMILGSLFYYAVVGMPEKLVSDSVAPQLFVDGVEIDAGVIIAFIFCYVALFINQVGSVQSLGEFVGAGDMEQRQKRGMIVQGVMNVVSGAMGVLGPVDYSLSPGVVASTGCASRYTVLPAAAFMILLAFFPDVVALLLTIPQPVMGVVLLYLMATQVAAGLHLIEGTSAVRSFKDGLVLAIPIMFTLILSFAPQSALATIPSLLRPIVGNGFVMGIIIILLLEHIFLKDKK
;
A
#
# COMPACT_ATOMS: atom_id res chain seq x y z
N MET A 1 -28.33 3.82 0.94
CA MET A 1 -28.16 3.33 -0.44
C MET A 1 -28.65 1.89 -0.47
N GLU A 2 -29.56 1.51 -1.36
CA GLU A 2 -29.96 0.11 -1.49
C GLU A 2 -28.92 -0.63 -2.33
N PHE A 3 -28.34 -1.68 -1.76
CA PHE A 3 -27.39 -2.53 -2.46
C PHE A 3 -28.13 -3.63 -3.21
N ARG A 4 -27.70 -3.94 -4.43
CA ARG A 4 -28.20 -5.09 -5.19
C ARG A 4 -27.90 -6.42 -4.47
N TYR A 5 -26.77 -6.48 -3.79
CA TYR A 5 -26.35 -7.59 -2.92
C TYR A 5 -25.78 -7.03 -1.62
N SER A 6 -26.36 -7.43 -0.52
CA SER A 6 -25.90 -7.08 0.82
C SER A 6 -24.64 -7.87 1.22
N LEU A 7 -24.04 -7.54 2.35
CA LEU A 7 -22.75 -8.05 2.80
C LEU A 7 -22.63 -9.59 2.79
N ASN A 8 -23.68 -10.29 3.22
CA ASN A 8 -23.70 -11.74 3.35
C ASN A 8 -24.45 -12.46 2.22
N ASP A 9 -25.01 -11.73 1.26
CA ASP A 9 -25.69 -12.32 0.12
C ASP A 9 -24.70 -13.09 -0.75
N ARG A 10 -25.15 -14.21 -1.30
CA ARG A 10 -24.38 -15.03 -2.23
C ARG A 10 -24.91 -14.81 -3.64
N PRO A 11 -24.29 -13.95 -4.45
CA PRO A 11 -24.66 -13.81 -5.85
C PRO A 11 -24.56 -15.14 -6.61
N SER A 12 -25.26 -15.26 -7.75
CA SER A 12 -25.05 -16.39 -8.64
C SER A 12 -23.57 -16.49 -9.06
N PHE A 13 -23.11 -17.71 -9.41
CA PHE A 13 -21.71 -17.93 -9.78
C PHE A 13 -21.23 -16.98 -10.89
N GLY A 14 -22.04 -16.76 -11.93
CA GLY A 14 -21.71 -15.82 -13.00
C GLY A 14 -21.60 -14.37 -12.52
N ALA A 15 -22.47 -13.92 -11.61
CA ALA A 15 -22.38 -12.60 -11.02
C ALA A 15 -21.14 -12.46 -10.10
N MET A 16 -20.87 -13.49 -9.27
CA MET A 16 -19.65 -13.50 -8.44
C MET A 16 -18.37 -13.41 -9.31
N PHE A 17 -18.35 -14.12 -10.43
CA PHE A 17 -17.21 -14.11 -11.35
C PHE A 17 -17.01 -12.73 -11.99
N LEU A 18 -18.07 -12.08 -12.48
CA LEU A 18 -18.00 -10.74 -13.07
C LEU A 18 -17.54 -9.67 -12.07
N TYR A 19 -18.11 -9.67 -10.86
CA TYR A 19 -17.65 -8.78 -9.82
C TYR A 19 -16.23 -9.12 -9.36
N GLY A 20 -15.89 -10.42 -9.30
CA GLY A 20 -14.54 -10.89 -8.99
C GLY A 20 -13.50 -10.41 -10.00
N LEU A 21 -13.82 -10.44 -11.28
CA LEU A 21 -12.94 -9.91 -12.32
C LEU A 21 -12.66 -8.41 -12.12
N GLN A 22 -13.67 -7.64 -11.72
CA GLN A 22 -13.48 -6.22 -11.39
C GLN A 22 -12.53 -6.02 -10.20
N TRP A 23 -12.66 -6.83 -9.14
CA TRP A 23 -11.75 -6.80 -8.01
C TRP A 23 -10.31 -7.17 -8.43
N LEU A 24 -10.16 -8.18 -9.28
CA LEU A 24 -8.86 -8.60 -9.82
C LEU A 24 -8.17 -7.48 -10.61
N MET A 25 -8.94 -6.75 -11.44
CA MET A 25 -8.43 -5.62 -12.23
C MET A 25 -7.84 -4.50 -11.38
N ILE A 26 -8.23 -4.39 -10.11
CA ILE A 26 -7.66 -3.42 -9.17
C ILE A 26 -6.45 -4.04 -8.43
N CYS A 27 -6.51 -5.32 -8.08
CA CYS A 27 -5.44 -5.98 -7.34
C CYS A 27 -4.14 -6.10 -8.15
N ILE A 28 -4.22 -6.43 -9.44
CA ILE A 28 -3.04 -6.61 -10.29
C ILE A 28 -2.15 -5.35 -10.32
N PRO A 29 -2.64 -4.15 -10.66
CA PRO A 29 -1.84 -2.94 -10.65
C PRO A 29 -1.18 -2.65 -9.29
N VAL A 30 -1.95 -2.84 -8.22
CA VAL A 30 -1.48 -2.58 -6.85
C VAL A 30 -0.31 -3.49 -6.48
N VAL A 31 -0.35 -4.77 -6.87
CA VAL A 31 0.78 -5.69 -6.66
C VAL A 31 1.97 -5.28 -7.51
N LEU A 32 1.75 -5.02 -8.81
CA LEU A 32 2.83 -4.69 -9.74
C LEU A 32 3.55 -3.39 -9.37
N THR A 33 2.84 -2.38 -8.87
CA THR A 33 3.48 -1.13 -8.42
C THR A 33 4.40 -1.31 -7.21
N SER A 34 4.42 -2.48 -6.59
CA SER A 34 5.27 -2.77 -5.43
C SER A 34 6.49 -3.64 -5.77
N THR A 35 6.62 -4.08 -7.02
CA THR A 35 7.68 -5.02 -7.42
C THR A 35 9.06 -4.37 -7.54
N PHE A 36 9.14 -3.04 -7.60
CA PHE A 36 10.42 -2.33 -7.71
C PHE A 36 11.33 -2.46 -6.46
N VAL A 37 10.82 -2.98 -5.34
CA VAL A 37 11.65 -3.32 -4.17
C VAL A 37 12.05 -4.78 -4.12
N ALA A 38 11.79 -5.52 -5.18
CA ALA A 38 12.22 -6.91 -5.28
C ALA A 38 13.76 -6.98 -5.22
N PRO A 39 14.33 -7.99 -4.54
CA PRO A 39 15.76 -8.22 -4.58
C PRO A 39 16.26 -8.42 -6.02
N GLU A 40 17.49 -7.99 -6.30
CA GLU A 40 18.08 -8.13 -7.62
C GLU A 40 18.05 -9.59 -8.10
N GLY A 41 17.60 -9.81 -9.33
CA GLY A 41 17.51 -11.12 -9.95
C GLY A 41 16.41 -12.04 -9.42
N GLN A 42 15.47 -11.54 -8.60
CA GLN A 42 14.35 -12.32 -8.04
C GLN A 42 12.98 -11.68 -8.29
N MET A 43 12.85 -10.77 -9.24
CA MET A 43 11.64 -9.97 -9.45
C MET A 43 10.42 -10.82 -9.80
N LEU A 44 10.59 -11.86 -10.60
CA LEU A 44 9.53 -12.74 -11.03
C LEU A 44 8.97 -13.53 -9.84
N PHE A 45 9.84 -14.23 -9.12
CA PHE A 45 9.44 -15.08 -7.99
C PHE A 45 8.94 -14.24 -6.80
N PHE A 46 9.51 -13.06 -6.57
CA PHE A 46 9.01 -12.09 -5.59
C PHE A 46 7.55 -11.71 -5.91
N THR A 47 7.25 -11.42 -7.17
CA THR A 47 5.91 -11.05 -7.62
C THR A 47 4.92 -12.21 -7.48
N GLN A 48 5.35 -13.44 -7.82
CA GLN A 48 4.54 -14.65 -7.61
C GLN A 48 4.18 -14.83 -6.13
N LYS A 49 5.14 -14.68 -5.22
CA LYS A 49 4.90 -14.72 -3.77
C LYS A 49 3.92 -13.64 -3.32
N LEU A 50 4.04 -12.41 -3.83
CA LEU A 50 3.09 -11.33 -3.54
C LEU A 50 1.67 -11.70 -3.97
N PHE A 51 1.47 -12.18 -5.20
CA PHE A 51 0.15 -12.61 -5.67
C PHE A 51 -0.46 -13.71 -4.78
N ALA A 52 0.33 -14.70 -4.40
CA ALA A 52 -0.12 -15.79 -3.52
C ALA A 52 -0.57 -15.25 -2.15
N ILE A 53 0.26 -14.44 -1.49
CA ILE A 53 0.00 -13.91 -0.16
C ILE A 53 -1.22 -12.99 -0.16
N MET A 54 -1.33 -12.08 -1.14
CA MET A 54 -2.47 -11.17 -1.24
C MET A 54 -3.76 -11.96 -1.48
N GLY A 55 -3.74 -12.96 -2.36
CA GLY A 55 -4.90 -13.82 -2.60
C GLY A 55 -5.33 -14.60 -1.36
N VAL A 56 -4.39 -15.23 -0.65
CA VAL A 56 -4.68 -15.94 0.61
C VAL A 56 -5.24 -14.97 1.67
N THR A 57 -4.64 -13.81 1.82
CA THR A 57 -5.10 -12.78 2.76
C THR A 57 -6.55 -12.38 2.48
N MET A 58 -6.89 -12.13 1.21
CA MET A 58 -8.24 -11.77 0.80
C MET A 58 -9.26 -12.87 1.11
N ILE A 59 -8.91 -14.15 0.85
CA ILE A 59 -9.80 -15.28 1.17
C ILE A 59 -10.04 -15.36 2.68
N VAL A 60 -8.97 -15.35 3.47
CA VAL A 60 -9.07 -15.48 4.93
C VAL A 60 -9.85 -14.30 5.52
N ASN A 61 -9.59 -13.08 5.05
CA ASN A 61 -10.31 -11.89 5.49
C ASN A 61 -11.79 -11.91 5.11
N ALA A 62 -12.14 -12.33 3.89
CA ALA A 62 -13.52 -12.40 3.43
C ALA A 62 -14.34 -13.48 4.16
N LEU A 63 -13.71 -14.59 4.57
CA LEU A 63 -14.39 -15.72 5.18
C LEU A 63 -14.42 -15.65 6.72
N TRP A 64 -13.31 -15.23 7.35
CA TRP A 64 -13.14 -15.27 8.80
C TRP A 64 -12.69 -13.94 9.42
N GLY A 65 -11.86 -13.14 8.76
CA GLY A 65 -11.33 -11.89 9.28
C GLY A 65 -12.42 -10.83 9.50
N HIS A 66 -12.33 -9.73 8.78
CA HIS A 66 -13.36 -8.67 8.83
C HIS A 66 -14.67 -9.04 8.11
N CYS A 67 -14.70 -10.08 7.30
CA CYS A 67 -15.86 -10.57 6.55
C CYS A 67 -16.55 -9.47 5.70
N MET A 68 -15.76 -8.67 4.99
CA MET A 68 -16.23 -7.58 4.12
C MET A 68 -15.48 -7.63 2.77
N PRO A 69 -16.04 -7.04 1.68
CA PRO A 69 -15.42 -7.01 0.38
C PRO A 69 -14.31 -5.93 0.32
N LEU A 70 -13.19 -6.21 0.98
CA LEU A 70 -11.97 -5.42 0.94
C LEU A 70 -10.90 -6.15 0.15
N ILE A 71 -10.16 -5.42 -0.67
CA ILE A 71 -8.97 -5.93 -1.34
C ILE A 71 -7.76 -5.74 -0.44
N ALA A 72 -6.94 -6.78 -0.36
CA ALA A 72 -5.62 -6.71 0.24
C ALA A 72 -4.57 -6.48 -0.85
N GLY A 73 -3.60 -5.64 -0.54
CA GLY A 73 -2.43 -5.40 -1.38
C GLY A 73 -1.20 -5.14 -0.54
N PRO A 74 0.00 -5.07 -1.16
CA PRO A 74 1.24 -4.77 -0.47
C PRO A 74 1.17 -3.41 0.22
N ALA A 75 1.54 -3.36 1.50
CA ALA A 75 1.43 -2.14 2.28
C ALA A 75 2.47 -1.10 1.84
N ALA A 76 2.03 0.05 1.32
CA ALA A 76 2.91 1.14 0.91
C ALA A 76 3.82 1.62 2.04
N VAL A 77 3.33 1.56 3.28
CA VAL A 77 4.09 1.89 4.48
C VAL A 77 5.29 0.95 4.67
N LEU A 78 5.08 -0.36 4.50
CA LEU A 78 6.14 -1.36 4.61
C LEU A 78 7.11 -1.27 3.44
N LEU A 79 6.61 -0.98 2.25
CA LEU A 79 7.42 -0.71 1.08
C LEU A 79 8.40 0.44 1.34
N MET A 80 7.95 1.52 1.99
CA MET A 80 8.83 2.62 2.42
C MET A 80 9.84 2.18 3.48
N GLY A 81 9.43 1.34 4.42
CA GLY A 81 10.32 0.76 5.41
C GLY A 81 11.45 -0.06 4.75
N VAL A 82 11.09 -0.94 3.82
CA VAL A 82 12.03 -1.78 3.06
C VAL A 82 12.99 -0.91 2.25
N LEU A 83 12.46 0.05 1.48
CA LEU A 83 13.28 0.93 0.65
C LEU A 83 14.26 1.75 1.48
N ALA A 84 13.81 2.34 2.59
CA ALA A 84 14.66 3.12 3.46
C ALA A 84 15.76 2.27 4.12
N ALA A 85 15.43 1.09 4.60
CA ALA A 85 16.42 0.19 5.20
C ALA A 85 17.44 -0.31 4.15
N ALA A 86 16.98 -0.69 2.96
CA ALA A 86 17.84 -1.14 1.87
C ALA A 86 18.81 -0.02 1.40
N THR A 87 18.33 1.22 1.25
CA THR A 87 19.18 2.36 0.88
C THR A 87 20.21 2.72 1.95
N GLN A 88 20.01 2.27 3.18
CA GLN A 88 20.94 2.45 4.30
C GLN A 88 21.89 1.27 4.48
N GLY A 89 21.83 0.27 3.60
CA GLY A 89 22.72 -0.88 3.58
C GLY A 89 22.24 -2.08 4.40
N SER A 90 21.00 -2.08 4.91
CA SER A 90 20.45 -3.26 5.60
C SER A 90 20.14 -4.38 4.59
N GLY A 91 20.52 -5.61 4.94
CA GLY A 91 20.27 -6.79 4.10
C GLY A 91 18.85 -7.34 4.24
N VAL A 92 18.48 -8.20 3.30
CA VAL A 92 17.18 -8.93 3.28
C VAL A 92 16.96 -9.71 4.59
N GLN A 93 18.05 -10.26 5.15
CA GLN A 93 18.07 -11.03 6.39
C GLN A 93 17.73 -10.21 7.64
N SER A 94 17.86 -8.88 7.57
CA SER A 94 17.49 -7.96 8.65
C SER A 94 16.11 -7.32 8.39
N ILE A 95 15.85 -6.91 7.17
CA ILE A 95 14.63 -6.18 6.77
C ILE A 95 13.37 -7.02 6.98
N TYR A 96 13.30 -8.19 6.36
CA TYR A 96 12.07 -8.99 6.38
C TYR A 96 11.78 -9.66 7.72
N PRO A 97 12.76 -10.17 8.48
CA PRO A 97 12.50 -10.59 9.85
C PRO A 97 12.03 -9.45 10.76
N SER A 98 12.56 -8.23 10.59
CA SER A 98 12.07 -7.05 11.32
C SER A 98 10.61 -6.72 11.00
N MET A 99 10.23 -6.89 9.73
CA MET A 99 8.83 -6.79 9.29
C MET A 99 7.97 -7.88 9.95
N ALA A 100 8.43 -9.12 10.03
CA ALA A 100 7.71 -10.20 10.72
C ALA A 100 7.48 -9.90 12.21
N VAL A 101 8.46 -9.31 12.89
CA VAL A 101 8.32 -8.86 14.30
C VAL A 101 7.18 -7.85 14.43
N GLY A 102 7.09 -6.89 13.53
CA GLY A 102 5.97 -5.93 13.50
C GLY A 102 4.61 -6.61 13.25
N GLY A 103 4.58 -7.63 12.39
CA GLY A 103 3.38 -8.46 12.16
C GLY A 103 2.92 -9.18 13.43
N VAL A 104 3.86 -9.77 14.18
CA VAL A 104 3.58 -10.38 15.49
C VAL A 104 3.00 -9.33 16.44
N LEU A 105 3.59 -8.13 16.49
CA LEU A 105 3.16 -7.06 17.38
C LEU A 105 1.69 -6.69 17.14
N ILE A 106 1.27 -6.44 15.90
CA ILE A 106 -0.11 -6.05 15.61
C ILE A 106 -1.10 -7.21 15.83
N ALA A 107 -0.69 -8.45 15.54
CA ALA A 107 -1.51 -9.63 15.83
C ALA A 107 -1.76 -9.77 17.34
N LEU A 108 -0.73 -9.61 18.16
CA LEU A 108 -0.85 -9.67 19.63
C LEU A 108 -1.67 -8.50 20.17
N LEU A 109 -1.46 -7.27 19.70
CA LEU A 109 -2.27 -6.12 20.10
C LEU A 109 -3.76 -6.35 19.84
N ALA A 110 -4.09 -6.93 18.69
CA ALA A 110 -5.46 -7.28 18.37
C ALA A 110 -5.99 -8.45 19.23
N ALA A 111 -5.21 -9.51 19.39
CA ALA A 111 -5.62 -10.69 20.18
C ALA A 111 -5.93 -10.34 21.63
N PHE A 112 -5.09 -9.51 22.25
CA PHE A 112 -5.26 -9.05 23.63
C PHE A 112 -6.30 -7.92 23.80
N GLY A 113 -6.96 -7.48 22.72
CA GLY A 113 -7.99 -6.44 22.82
C GLY A 113 -7.47 -5.03 23.11
N LEU A 114 -6.16 -4.79 22.86
CA LEU A 114 -5.52 -3.50 23.12
C LEU A 114 -5.75 -2.47 22.00
N MET A 115 -6.47 -2.84 20.94
CA MET A 115 -6.72 -1.98 19.79
C MET A 115 -7.32 -0.63 20.17
N LYS A 116 -8.32 -0.59 21.07
CA LYS A 116 -8.95 0.66 21.53
C LYS A 116 -7.96 1.62 22.20
N ARG A 117 -6.99 1.08 22.97
CA ARG A 117 -5.95 1.88 23.62
C ARG A 117 -5.00 2.48 22.58
N VAL A 118 -4.64 1.70 21.58
CA VAL A 118 -3.79 2.19 20.48
C VAL A 118 -4.56 3.22 19.64
N GLN A 119 -5.82 2.95 19.30
CA GLN A 119 -6.66 3.90 18.56
C GLN A 119 -6.83 5.25 19.27
N SER A 120 -6.89 5.27 20.60
CA SER A 120 -7.04 6.51 21.36
C SER A 120 -5.83 7.44 21.27
N LEU A 121 -4.68 6.94 20.82
CA LEU A 121 -3.49 7.77 20.54
C LEU A 121 -3.60 8.52 19.22
N PHE A 122 -4.53 8.12 18.33
CA PHE A 122 -4.63 8.67 16.99
C PHE A 122 -5.77 9.66 16.88
N THR A 123 -5.42 10.94 17.00
CA THR A 123 -6.33 12.03 16.69
C THR A 123 -6.61 12.08 15.18
N PRO A 124 -7.71 12.68 14.74
CA PRO A 124 -7.95 12.90 13.30
C PRO A 124 -6.78 13.58 12.58
N ARG A 125 -6.06 14.48 13.26
CA ARG A 125 -4.84 15.14 12.73
C ARG A 125 -3.74 14.13 12.43
N ILE A 126 -3.46 13.19 13.35
CA ILE A 126 -2.44 12.16 13.15
C ILE A 126 -2.82 11.24 11.99
N VAL A 127 -4.09 10.84 11.88
CA VAL A 127 -4.57 10.00 10.77
C VAL A 127 -4.36 10.70 9.42
N VAL A 128 -4.78 11.95 9.30
CA VAL A 128 -4.57 12.77 8.09
C VAL A 128 -3.09 12.87 7.75
N ALA A 129 -2.25 13.21 8.74
CA ALA A 129 -0.82 13.32 8.51
C ALA A 129 -0.21 12.01 7.99
N ILE A 130 -0.53 10.87 8.58
CA ILE A 130 0.01 9.57 8.15
C ILE A 130 -0.40 9.26 6.70
N VAL A 131 -1.66 9.49 6.34
CA VAL A 131 -2.14 9.28 4.97
C VAL A 131 -1.36 10.14 3.97
N VAL A 132 -1.14 11.40 4.32
CA VAL A 132 -0.39 12.34 3.47
C VAL A 132 1.10 12.01 3.45
N LEU A 133 1.70 11.66 4.59
CA LEU A 133 3.12 11.27 4.70
C LEU A 133 3.46 10.07 3.80
N ILE A 134 2.60 9.04 3.76
CA ILE A 134 2.78 7.89 2.86
C ILE A 134 2.93 8.37 1.42
N SER A 135 2.02 9.25 0.97
CA SER A 135 2.03 9.74 -0.40
C SER A 135 3.28 10.55 -0.74
N PHE A 136 3.69 11.44 0.15
CA PHE A 136 4.87 12.29 -0.08
C PHE A 136 6.19 11.52 -0.01
N THR A 137 6.29 10.48 0.80
CA THR A 137 7.49 9.63 0.83
C THR A 137 7.68 8.82 -0.45
N MET A 138 6.57 8.51 -1.16
CA MET A 138 6.61 7.82 -2.44
C MET A 138 7.08 8.69 -3.61
N VAL A 139 7.21 10.02 -3.44
CA VAL A 139 7.64 10.92 -4.52
C VAL A 139 9.01 10.53 -5.08
N LYS A 140 9.98 10.20 -4.24
CA LYS A 140 11.33 9.81 -4.67
C LYS A 140 11.35 8.54 -5.53
N PRO A 141 10.73 7.41 -5.10
CA PRO A 141 10.56 6.23 -5.96
C PRO A 141 9.83 6.54 -7.27
N ILE A 142 8.74 7.30 -7.21
CA ILE A 142 7.96 7.68 -8.41
C ILE A 142 8.83 8.43 -9.42
N VAL A 143 9.62 9.40 -8.97
CA VAL A 143 10.57 10.13 -9.82
C VAL A 143 11.58 9.17 -10.44
N GLY A 144 12.15 8.25 -9.64
CA GLY A 144 13.08 7.23 -10.14
C GLY A 144 12.48 6.33 -11.22
N MET A 145 11.20 5.95 -11.07
CA MET A 145 10.49 5.12 -12.06
C MET A 145 10.14 5.91 -13.33
N ILE A 146 9.63 7.14 -13.21
CA ILE A 146 9.26 7.97 -14.36
C ILE A 146 10.50 8.29 -15.23
N PHE A 147 11.62 8.61 -14.60
CA PHE A 147 12.87 8.97 -15.27
C PHE A 147 13.89 7.82 -15.32
N ALA A 148 13.43 6.58 -15.35
CA ALA A 148 14.31 5.40 -15.37
C ALA A 148 15.19 5.36 -16.63
N GLU A 149 14.71 5.85 -17.77
CA GLU A 149 15.41 5.88 -19.03
C GLU A 149 16.04 7.25 -19.27
N GLN A 150 17.37 7.29 -19.30
CA GLN A 150 18.12 8.55 -19.43
C GLN A 150 18.01 9.20 -20.81
N GLU A 151 17.79 8.41 -21.84
CA GLU A 151 17.74 8.91 -23.23
C GLU A 151 16.43 9.65 -23.58
N HIS A 152 15.33 9.38 -22.86
CA HIS A 152 13.99 9.86 -23.18
C HIS A 152 13.33 10.68 -22.06
N GLN A 153 14.11 11.41 -21.25
CA GLN A 153 13.59 12.09 -20.05
C GLN A 153 12.48 13.13 -20.36
N MET A 154 12.62 13.89 -21.45
CA MET A 154 11.59 14.86 -21.83
C MET A 154 10.29 14.18 -22.28
N LEU A 155 10.41 13.09 -23.04
CA LEU A 155 9.26 12.25 -23.41
C LEU A 155 8.58 11.68 -22.15
N ALA A 156 9.37 11.14 -21.21
CA ALA A 156 8.86 10.59 -19.96
C ALA A 156 8.11 11.63 -19.13
N MET A 157 8.60 12.87 -19.06
CA MET A 157 7.94 13.97 -18.35
C MET A 157 6.59 14.34 -19.00
N ILE A 158 6.57 14.53 -20.32
CA ILE A 158 5.33 14.85 -21.06
C ILE A 158 4.34 13.69 -20.95
N PHE A 159 4.81 12.46 -21.14
CA PHE A 159 4.04 11.25 -21.00
C PHE A 159 3.40 11.15 -19.61
N ALA A 160 4.19 11.38 -18.55
CA ALA A 160 3.71 11.33 -17.17
C ALA A 160 2.59 12.36 -16.93
N LEU A 161 2.78 13.59 -17.39
CA LEU A 161 1.76 14.64 -17.26
C LEU A 161 0.48 14.28 -17.99
N VAL A 162 0.60 13.88 -19.27
CA VAL A 162 -0.56 13.54 -20.10
C VAL A 162 -1.30 12.33 -19.53
N LEU A 163 -0.60 11.29 -19.14
CA LEU A 163 -1.22 10.07 -18.63
C LEU A 163 -1.91 10.31 -17.27
N VAL A 164 -1.27 10.99 -16.32
CA VAL A 164 -1.89 11.24 -15.00
C VAL A 164 -3.11 12.15 -15.12
N VAL A 165 -3.06 13.19 -15.96
CA VAL A 165 -4.22 14.06 -16.23
C VAL A 165 -5.34 13.27 -16.91
N SER A 166 -5.01 12.44 -17.90
CA SER A 166 -6.00 11.56 -18.57
C SER A 166 -6.66 10.61 -17.57
N MET A 167 -5.91 10.03 -16.64
CA MET A 167 -6.46 9.19 -15.57
C MET A 167 -7.42 9.97 -14.66
N ALA A 168 -7.04 11.19 -14.26
CA ALA A 168 -7.86 12.03 -13.41
C ALA A 168 -9.17 12.44 -14.12
N VAL A 169 -9.09 12.83 -15.39
CA VAL A 169 -10.26 13.15 -16.23
C VAL A 169 -11.15 11.93 -16.42
N ALA A 170 -10.56 10.78 -16.77
CA ALA A 170 -11.31 9.54 -16.95
C ALA A 170 -12.02 9.13 -15.64
N ASN A 171 -11.34 9.23 -14.49
CA ASN A 171 -11.93 8.93 -13.18
C ASN A 171 -13.13 9.86 -12.85
N ASN A 172 -13.13 11.09 -13.36
CA ASN A 172 -14.23 12.04 -13.16
C ASN A 172 -15.40 11.80 -14.14
N LEU A 173 -15.10 11.47 -15.40
CA LEU A 173 -16.10 11.28 -16.44
C LEU A 173 -16.77 9.91 -16.40
N LEU A 174 -16.01 8.87 -16.04
CA LEU A 174 -16.48 7.50 -16.04
C LEU A 174 -17.30 7.18 -14.77
N ARG A 175 -18.26 6.28 -14.92
CA ARG A 175 -19.16 5.84 -13.85
C ARG A 175 -19.14 4.31 -13.73
N GLY A 176 -19.52 3.82 -12.55
CA GLY A 176 -19.64 2.39 -12.30
C GLY A 176 -18.33 1.63 -12.50
N VAL A 177 -18.40 0.48 -13.14
CA VAL A 177 -17.25 -0.42 -13.36
C VAL A 177 -16.12 0.26 -14.12
N TRP A 178 -16.43 1.11 -15.10
CA TRP A 178 -15.43 1.80 -15.92
C TRP A 178 -14.49 2.71 -15.10
N LYS A 179 -15.01 3.31 -14.03
CA LYS A 179 -14.20 4.12 -13.12
C LYS A 179 -13.10 3.27 -12.44
N SER A 180 -13.44 2.05 -12.04
CA SER A 180 -12.47 1.13 -11.40
C SER A 180 -11.44 0.59 -12.40
N MET A 181 -11.73 0.63 -13.70
CA MET A 181 -10.83 0.14 -14.74
C MET A 181 -9.80 1.19 -15.21
N VAL A 182 -9.87 2.44 -14.75
CA VAL A 182 -8.99 3.53 -15.19
C VAL A 182 -7.51 3.15 -15.02
N VAL A 183 -7.15 2.54 -13.90
CA VAL A 183 -5.76 2.18 -13.59
C VAL A 183 -5.23 1.12 -14.56
N ILE A 184 -5.98 0.03 -14.77
CA ILE A 184 -5.54 -1.02 -15.70
C ILE A 184 -5.56 -0.54 -17.16
N ALA A 185 -6.54 0.28 -17.53
CA ALA A 185 -6.58 0.90 -18.85
C ALA A 185 -5.35 1.79 -19.09
N ALA A 186 -4.96 2.58 -18.08
CA ALA A 186 -3.75 3.39 -18.13
C ALA A 186 -2.48 2.53 -18.27
N MET A 187 -2.40 1.38 -17.55
CA MET A 187 -1.28 0.46 -17.69
C MET A 187 -1.20 -0.13 -19.10
N ILE A 188 -2.30 -0.59 -19.66
CA ILE A 188 -2.34 -1.20 -21.00
C ILE A 188 -2.07 -0.14 -22.08
N LEU A 189 -2.87 0.92 -22.12
CA LEU A 189 -2.76 1.96 -23.16
C LEU A 189 -1.47 2.76 -23.03
N GLY A 190 -1.04 3.04 -21.80
CA GLY A 190 0.23 3.68 -21.51
C GLY A 190 1.42 2.84 -21.97
N SER A 191 1.40 1.52 -21.72
CA SER A 191 2.46 0.61 -22.18
C SER A 191 2.49 0.50 -23.70
N LEU A 192 1.33 0.37 -24.34
CA LEU A 192 1.24 0.31 -25.80
C LEU A 192 1.80 1.59 -26.44
N PHE A 193 1.40 2.76 -25.92
CA PHE A 193 1.93 4.03 -26.39
C PHE A 193 3.45 4.15 -26.18
N TYR A 194 3.89 3.82 -24.96
CA TYR A 194 5.31 3.92 -24.61
C TYR A 194 6.18 3.04 -25.48
N TYR A 195 5.79 1.79 -25.70
CA TYR A 195 6.49 0.86 -26.56
C TYR A 195 6.41 1.21 -28.06
N ALA A 196 5.33 1.87 -28.51
CA ALA A 196 5.27 2.36 -29.87
C ALA A 196 6.31 3.45 -30.17
N VAL A 197 6.76 4.18 -29.14
CA VAL A 197 7.73 5.29 -29.28
C VAL A 197 9.15 4.85 -28.97
N VAL A 198 9.34 4.07 -27.88
CA VAL A 198 10.67 3.70 -27.36
C VAL A 198 11.12 2.33 -27.85
N GLY A 199 10.17 1.44 -28.20
CA GLY A 199 10.45 0.05 -28.57
C GLY A 199 10.14 -0.93 -27.43
N MET A 200 9.89 -2.19 -27.79
CA MET A 200 9.64 -3.26 -26.82
C MET A 200 10.95 -3.85 -26.27
N PRO A 201 10.98 -4.33 -25.02
CA PRO A 201 12.14 -5.04 -24.49
C PRO A 201 12.36 -6.34 -25.29
N GLU A 202 13.61 -6.65 -25.59
CA GLU A 202 13.97 -7.85 -26.37
C GLU A 202 13.67 -9.16 -25.63
N LYS A 203 13.62 -9.12 -24.29
CA LYS A 203 13.41 -10.33 -23.46
C LYS A 203 12.40 -10.05 -22.35
N LEU A 204 11.60 -11.06 -22.05
CA LEU A 204 10.75 -11.07 -20.85
C LEU A 204 11.61 -11.08 -19.58
N VAL A 205 11.09 -10.53 -18.51
CA VAL A 205 11.72 -10.57 -17.19
C VAL A 205 11.88 -12.02 -16.75
N SER A 206 13.10 -12.38 -16.39
CA SER A 206 13.43 -13.70 -15.83
C SER A 206 14.34 -13.53 -14.63
N ASP A 207 14.18 -14.40 -13.64
CA ASP A 207 15.07 -14.38 -12.48
C ASP A 207 16.43 -14.96 -12.84
N SER A 208 17.49 -14.31 -12.36
CA SER A 208 18.87 -14.77 -12.51
C SER A 208 19.37 -15.57 -11.30
N VAL A 209 18.61 -15.55 -10.21
CA VAL A 209 18.88 -16.26 -8.95
C VAL A 209 17.85 -17.35 -8.76
N ALA A 210 18.26 -18.48 -8.19
CA ALA A 210 17.35 -19.60 -7.91
C ALA A 210 16.22 -19.14 -6.97
N PRO A 211 14.96 -19.57 -7.22
CA PRO A 211 13.82 -19.18 -6.42
C PRO A 211 13.95 -19.68 -4.98
N GLN A 212 13.86 -18.74 -4.03
CA GLN A 212 13.88 -19.03 -2.60
C GLN A 212 12.53 -18.69 -1.98
N LEU A 213 11.87 -19.70 -1.39
CA LEU A 213 10.56 -19.50 -0.80
C LEU A 213 10.64 -18.69 0.50
N PHE A 214 11.67 -18.92 1.31
CA PHE A 214 11.90 -18.25 2.58
C PHE A 214 13.22 -17.49 2.55
N VAL A 215 13.34 -16.50 3.43
CA VAL A 215 14.58 -15.74 3.62
C VAL A 215 15.63 -16.65 4.27
N ASP A 216 16.82 -16.70 3.68
CA ASP A 216 17.93 -17.46 4.24
C ASP A 216 18.63 -16.65 5.36
N GLY A 217 18.54 -17.17 6.57
CA GLY A 217 19.14 -16.55 7.74
C GLY A 217 18.29 -15.44 8.34
N VAL A 218 18.59 -15.10 9.58
CA VAL A 218 17.96 -14.00 10.33
C VAL A 218 19.07 -13.19 10.98
N GLU A 219 19.11 -11.91 10.65
CA GLU A 219 19.99 -10.93 11.27
C GLU A 219 19.14 -9.96 12.10
N ILE A 220 19.47 -9.80 13.37
CA ILE A 220 18.75 -8.93 14.29
C ILE A 220 19.41 -7.55 14.29
N ASP A 221 18.72 -6.58 13.69
CA ASP A 221 19.07 -5.16 13.75
C ASP A 221 18.00 -4.39 14.54
N ALA A 222 18.36 -3.94 15.73
CA ALA A 222 17.43 -3.23 16.60
C ALA A 222 16.93 -1.91 15.98
N GLY A 223 17.76 -1.22 15.19
CA GLY A 223 17.39 0.01 14.51
C GLY A 223 16.31 -0.24 13.45
N VAL A 224 16.50 -1.29 12.64
CA VAL A 224 15.53 -1.71 11.63
C VAL A 224 14.23 -2.19 12.27
N ILE A 225 14.29 -2.99 13.33
CA ILE A 225 13.09 -3.43 14.08
C ILE A 225 12.30 -2.23 14.59
N ILE A 226 12.95 -1.25 15.23
CA ILE A 226 12.29 -0.05 15.76
C ILE A 226 11.67 0.76 14.60
N ALA A 227 12.36 0.92 13.48
CA ALA A 227 11.83 1.61 12.32
C ALA A 227 10.57 0.90 11.79
N PHE A 228 10.57 -0.44 11.70
CA PHE A 228 9.38 -1.20 11.30
C PHE A 228 8.24 -1.11 12.31
N ILE A 229 8.52 -1.02 13.62
CA ILE A 229 7.45 -0.78 14.62
C ILE A 229 6.69 0.51 14.29
N PHE A 230 7.38 1.60 13.93
CA PHE A 230 6.70 2.84 13.49
C PHE A 230 5.95 2.66 12.16
N CYS A 231 6.49 1.90 11.20
CA CYS A 231 5.76 1.53 10.00
C CYS A 231 4.47 0.78 10.34
N TYR A 232 4.51 -0.14 11.30
CA TYR A 232 3.33 -0.88 11.75
C TYR A 232 2.31 -0.03 12.53
N VAL A 233 2.74 1.03 13.19
CA VAL A 233 1.81 2.04 13.74
C VAL A 233 0.97 2.64 12.63
N ALA A 234 1.59 3.04 11.52
CA ALA A 234 0.86 3.59 10.38
C ALA A 234 0.02 2.54 9.64
N LEU A 235 0.54 1.31 9.50
CA LEU A 235 -0.21 0.20 8.92
C LEU A 235 -1.48 -0.08 9.75
N PHE A 236 -1.37 -0.09 11.08
CA PHE A 236 -2.50 -0.27 11.99
C PHE A 236 -3.59 0.78 11.73
N ILE A 237 -3.22 2.06 11.59
CA ILE A 237 -4.16 3.15 11.31
C ILE A 237 -4.85 2.94 9.97
N ASN A 238 -4.07 2.65 8.92
CA ASN A 238 -4.60 2.42 7.58
C ASN A 238 -5.57 1.23 7.57
N GLN A 239 -5.21 0.13 8.23
CA GLN A 239 -6.05 -1.06 8.34
C GLN A 239 -7.38 -0.77 9.06
N VAL A 240 -7.31 -0.11 10.21
CA VAL A 240 -8.51 0.27 10.97
C VAL A 240 -9.39 1.22 10.16
N GLY A 241 -8.79 2.22 9.52
CA GLY A 241 -9.50 3.19 8.69
C GLY A 241 -10.20 2.56 7.50
N SER A 242 -9.55 1.64 6.79
CA SER A 242 -10.12 0.94 5.64
C SER A 242 -11.31 0.06 6.04
N VAL A 243 -11.16 -0.72 7.10
CA VAL A 243 -12.22 -1.60 7.63
C VAL A 243 -13.39 -0.76 8.15
N GLN A 244 -13.11 0.34 8.88
CA GLN A 244 -14.13 1.23 9.42
C GLN A 244 -14.94 1.91 8.31
N SER A 245 -14.25 2.50 7.34
CA SER A 245 -14.88 3.22 6.22
C SER A 245 -15.83 2.34 5.42
N LEU A 246 -15.41 1.11 5.09
CA LEU A 246 -16.31 0.20 4.39
C LEU A 246 -17.44 -0.28 5.30
N GLY A 247 -17.13 -0.61 6.56
CA GLY A 247 -18.14 -1.06 7.53
C GLY A 247 -19.27 -0.06 7.73
N GLU A 248 -18.95 1.21 7.88
CA GLU A 248 -19.94 2.31 7.97
C GLU A 248 -20.73 2.45 6.67
N PHE A 249 -20.04 2.38 5.53
CA PHE A 249 -20.68 2.52 4.22
C PHE A 249 -21.72 1.42 3.95
N VAL A 250 -21.42 0.17 4.33
CA VAL A 250 -22.33 -0.97 4.10
C VAL A 250 -23.26 -1.26 5.30
N GLY A 251 -23.18 -0.48 6.38
CA GLY A 251 -23.95 -0.68 7.59
C GLY A 251 -23.64 -2.01 8.31
N ALA A 252 -22.35 -2.41 8.33
CA ALA A 252 -21.94 -3.66 8.96
C ALA A 252 -22.06 -3.58 10.50
N GLY A 253 -22.69 -4.60 11.10
CA GLY A 253 -22.67 -4.78 12.54
C GLY A 253 -21.35 -5.38 13.06
N ASP A 254 -21.20 -5.41 14.40
CA ASP A 254 -20.06 -6.05 15.10
C ASP A 254 -18.67 -5.56 14.66
N MET A 255 -18.55 -4.26 14.38
CA MET A 255 -17.32 -3.66 13.84
C MET A 255 -16.09 -3.93 14.70
N GLU A 256 -16.24 -3.93 16.03
CA GLU A 256 -15.12 -4.23 16.93
C GLU A 256 -14.55 -5.64 16.68
N GLN A 257 -15.40 -6.63 16.54
CA GLN A 257 -14.96 -8.01 16.28
C GLN A 257 -14.41 -8.17 14.87
N ARG A 258 -14.98 -7.49 13.87
CA ARG A 258 -14.49 -7.47 12.49
C ARG A 258 -13.10 -6.85 12.41
N GLN A 259 -12.90 -5.70 13.04
CA GLN A 259 -11.60 -5.06 13.13
C GLN A 259 -10.56 -5.94 13.84
N LYS A 260 -10.94 -6.54 14.98
CA LYS A 260 -10.07 -7.45 15.73
C LYS A 260 -9.61 -8.63 14.87
N ARG A 261 -10.54 -9.36 14.25
CA ARG A 261 -10.23 -10.52 13.41
C ARG A 261 -9.44 -10.13 12.17
N GLY A 262 -9.83 -9.06 11.48
CA GLY A 262 -9.10 -8.54 10.32
C GLY A 262 -7.65 -8.17 10.68
N MET A 263 -7.43 -7.51 11.84
CA MET A 263 -6.09 -7.15 12.28
C MET A 263 -5.25 -8.38 12.65
N ILE A 264 -5.84 -9.42 13.24
CA ILE A 264 -5.13 -10.69 13.50
C ILE A 264 -4.70 -11.32 12.18
N VAL A 265 -5.59 -11.39 11.17
CA VAL A 265 -5.24 -11.92 9.86
C VAL A 265 -4.10 -11.12 9.24
N GLN A 266 -4.20 -9.80 9.27
CA GLN A 266 -3.13 -8.94 8.74
C GLN A 266 -1.80 -9.19 9.47
N GLY A 267 -1.80 -9.27 10.79
CA GLY A 267 -0.59 -9.54 11.56
C GLY A 267 0.04 -10.88 11.18
N VAL A 268 -0.76 -11.95 11.15
CA VAL A 268 -0.28 -13.29 10.78
C VAL A 268 0.25 -13.32 9.35
N MET A 269 -0.47 -12.72 8.40
CA MET A 269 -0.04 -12.70 6.99
C MET A 269 1.20 -11.82 6.79
N ASN A 270 1.39 -10.79 7.61
CA ASN A 270 2.63 -10.01 7.62
C ASN A 270 3.82 -10.81 8.17
N VAL A 271 3.60 -11.69 9.16
CA VAL A 271 4.64 -12.64 9.61
C VAL A 271 5.03 -13.60 8.49
N VAL A 272 4.04 -14.18 7.81
CA VAL A 272 4.27 -15.07 6.66
C VAL A 272 5.02 -14.35 5.55
N SER A 273 4.61 -13.11 5.23
CA SER A 273 5.27 -12.28 4.23
C SER A 273 6.73 -11.99 4.57
N GLY A 274 7.01 -11.65 5.85
CA GLY A 274 8.36 -11.44 6.33
C GLY A 274 9.22 -12.71 6.23
N ALA A 275 8.67 -13.88 6.61
CA ALA A 275 9.38 -15.15 6.44
C ALA A 275 9.66 -15.47 4.96
N MET A 276 8.75 -15.13 4.06
CA MET A 276 8.90 -15.36 2.61
C MET A 276 9.69 -14.26 1.89
N GLY A 277 10.14 -13.22 2.58
CA GLY A 277 10.94 -12.15 2.00
C GLY A 277 10.15 -11.28 1.00
N VAL A 278 8.88 -10.99 1.29
CA VAL A 278 8.03 -10.11 0.48
C VAL A 278 7.26 -9.13 1.36
N LEU A 279 6.66 -8.10 0.73
CA LEU A 279 5.88 -7.09 1.44
C LEU A 279 4.63 -7.68 2.07
N GLY A 280 4.37 -7.28 3.31
CA GLY A 280 3.17 -7.66 4.02
C GLY A 280 1.92 -6.97 3.49
N PRO A 281 0.73 -7.61 3.63
CA PRO A 281 -0.55 -7.08 3.17
C PRO A 281 -1.07 -5.94 4.06
N VAL A 282 -1.99 -5.15 3.46
CA VAL A 282 -2.90 -4.23 4.14
C VAL A 282 -4.19 -4.14 3.32
N ASP A 283 -5.33 -3.89 3.97
CA ASP A 283 -6.59 -3.66 3.26
C ASP A 283 -6.66 -2.24 2.71
N TYR A 284 -7.08 -2.11 1.45
CA TYR A 284 -7.09 -0.83 0.74
C TYR A 284 -8.41 -0.09 0.90
N SER A 285 -8.32 1.19 1.25
CA SER A 285 -9.45 2.12 1.37
C SER A 285 -10.14 2.48 0.05
N LEU A 286 -9.69 1.93 -1.08
CA LEU A 286 -10.36 2.05 -2.38
C LEU A 286 -11.64 1.23 -2.47
N SER A 287 -11.78 0.20 -1.65
CA SER A 287 -12.88 -0.77 -1.70
C SER A 287 -14.28 -0.16 -1.52
N PRO A 288 -14.52 0.82 -0.63
CA PRO A 288 -15.81 1.52 -0.57
C PRO A 288 -16.26 2.15 -1.89
N GLY A 289 -15.31 2.74 -2.64
CA GLY A 289 -15.58 3.31 -3.95
C GLY A 289 -16.03 2.27 -4.98
N VAL A 290 -15.46 1.07 -4.94
CA VAL A 290 -15.84 -0.05 -5.80
C VAL A 290 -17.25 -0.53 -5.45
N VAL A 291 -17.55 -0.72 -4.16
CA VAL A 291 -18.88 -1.10 -3.68
C VAL A 291 -19.92 -0.03 -4.06
N ALA A 292 -19.60 1.24 -3.89
CA ALA A 292 -20.48 2.35 -4.28
C ALA A 292 -20.78 2.36 -5.78
N SER A 293 -19.76 2.09 -6.60
CA SER A 293 -19.90 2.13 -8.07
C SER A 293 -20.69 0.94 -8.63
N THR A 294 -20.63 -0.21 -7.98
CA THR A 294 -21.28 -1.45 -8.43
C THR A 294 -22.62 -1.72 -7.78
N GLY A 295 -22.89 -1.09 -6.64
CA GLY A 295 -24.05 -1.43 -5.80
C GLY A 295 -23.96 -2.84 -5.20
N CYS A 296 -22.79 -3.47 -5.20
CA CYS A 296 -22.59 -4.83 -4.68
C CYS A 296 -21.67 -4.82 -3.45
N ALA A 297 -22.25 -5.10 -2.28
CA ALA A 297 -21.54 -5.17 -1.01
C ALA A 297 -21.19 -6.61 -0.59
N SER A 298 -21.46 -7.62 -1.43
CA SER A 298 -21.23 -9.01 -1.06
C SER A 298 -19.75 -9.34 -0.92
N ARG A 299 -19.35 -9.86 0.25
CA ARG A 299 -17.98 -10.32 0.54
C ARG A 299 -17.55 -11.51 -0.34
N TYR A 300 -18.48 -12.28 -0.86
CA TYR A 300 -18.18 -13.45 -1.68
C TYR A 300 -17.68 -13.07 -3.07
N THR A 301 -17.90 -11.84 -3.54
CA THR A 301 -17.41 -11.38 -4.84
C THR A 301 -15.90 -11.16 -4.88
N VAL A 302 -15.24 -11.06 -3.73
CA VAL A 302 -13.78 -10.97 -3.63
C VAL A 302 -13.10 -12.32 -3.84
N LEU A 303 -13.79 -13.43 -3.54
CA LEU A 303 -13.21 -14.78 -3.58
C LEU A 303 -12.69 -15.21 -4.97
N PRO A 304 -13.42 -14.98 -6.09
CA PRO A 304 -12.87 -15.29 -7.40
C PRO A 304 -11.61 -14.48 -7.73
N ALA A 305 -11.57 -13.18 -7.38
CA ALA A 305 -10.37 -12.37 -7.57
C ALA A 305 -9.17 -12.93 -6.81
N ALA A 306 -9.38 -13.29 -5.54
CA ALA A 306 -8.37 -13.87 -4.69
C ALA A 306 -7.86 -15.22 -5.22
N ALA A 307 -8.77 -16.07 -5.70
CA ALA A 307 -8.42 -17.34 -6.34
C ALA A 307 -7.58 -17.10 -7.61
N PHE A 308 -7.94 -16.14 -8.44
CA PHE A 308 -7.15 -15.80 -9.62
C PHE A 308 -5.76 -15.26 -9.26
N MET A 309 -5.64 -14.45 -8.22
CA MET A 309 -4.32 -13.99 -7.74
C MET A 309 -3.44 -15.16 -7.31
N ILE A 310 -4.01 -16.13 -6.59
CA ILE A 310 -3.27 -17.35 -6.22
C ILE A 310 -2.89 -18.14 -7.48
N LEU A 311 -3.80 -18.29 -8.44
CA LEU A 311 -3.49 -18.95 -9.71
C LEU A 311 -2.35 -18.26 -10.45
N LEU A 312 -2.34 -16.92 -10.55
CA LEU A 312 -1.26 -16.17 -11.19
C LEU A 312 0.11 -16.49 -10.59
N ALA A 313 0.18 -16.78 -9.29
CA ALA A 313 1.43 -17.16 -8.63
C ALA A 313 2.05 -18.44 -9.21
N PHE A 314 1.28 -19.30 -9.84
CA PHE A 314 1.74 -20.57 -10.45
C PHE A 314 1.99 -20.48 -11.95
N PHE A 315 1.76 -19.31 -12.57
CA PHE A 315 1.99 -19.08 -14.00
C PHE A 315 3.11 -18.06 -14.23
N PRO A 316 4.39 -18.47 -14.17
CA PRO A 316 5.52 -17.56 -14.28
C PRO A 316 5.52 -16.76 -15.60
N ASP A 317 5.13 -17.38 -16.71
CA ASP A 317 5.10 -16.71 -18.01
C ASP A 317 4.09 -15.55 -18.05
N VAL A 318 2.92 -15.74 -17.40
CA VAL A 318 1.91 -14.67 -17.29
C VAL A 318 2.43 -13.53 -16.39
N VAL A 319 3.08 -13.87 -15.28
CA VAL A 319 3.67 -12.87 -14.38
C VAL A 319 4.82 -12.14 -15.09
N ALA A 320 5.67 -12.85 -15.83
CA ALA A 320 6.74 -12.26 -16.64
C ALA A 320 6.18 -11.27 -17.67
N LEU A 321 5.06 -11.62 -18.33
CA LEU A 321 4.37 -10.71 -19.24
C LEU A 321 3.83 -9.46 -18.51
N LEU A 322 3.26 -9.61 -17.33
CA LEU A 322 2.79 -8.46 -16.52
C LEU A 322 3.96 -7.56 -16.08
N LEU A 323 5.13 -8.13 -15.85
CA LEU A 323 6.35 -7.39 -15.48
C LEU A 323 7.01 -6.66 -16.65
N THR A 324 6.56 -6.87 -17.89
CA THR A 324 7.03 -6.08 -19.04
C THR A 324 6.50 -4.65 -19.05
N ILE A 325 5.53 -4.31 -18.21
CA ILE A 325 5.00 -2.94 -18.14
C ILE A 325 6.13 -1.95 -17.88
N PRO A 326 6.30 -0.89 -18.74
CA PRO A 326 7.41 0.05 -18.60
C PRO A 326 7.44 0.75 -17.25
N GLN A 327 8.63 0.93 -16.69
CA GLN A 327 8.78 1.64 -15.41
C GLN A 327 8.14 3.04 -15.40
N PRO A 328 8.23 3.87 -16.45
CA PRO A 328 7.53 5.15 -16.50
C PRO A 328 6.01 5.02 -16.38
N VAL A 329 5.40 4.01 -16.98
CA VAL A 329 3.96 3.74 -16.85
C VAL A 329 3.62 3.38 -15.41
N MET A 330 4.41 2.50 -14.80
CA MET A 330 4.25 2.10 -13.39
C MET A 330 4.40 3.29 -12.44
N GLY A 331 5.40 4.15 -12.70
CA GLY A 331 5.62 5.38 -11.94
C GLY A 331 4.43 6.34 -12.01
N VAL A 332 3.82 6.52 -13.18
CA VAL A 332 2.63 7.36 -13.35
C VAL A 332 1.40 6.77 -12.66
N VAL A 333 1.21 5.46 -12.75
CA VAL A 333 0.12 4.77 -12.04
C VAL A 333 0.28 4.95 -10.52
N LEU A 334 1.49 4.79 -10.01
CA LEU A 334 1.78 5.00 -8.60
C LEU A 334 1.57 6.47 -8.20
N LEU A 335 1.99 7.43 -9.04
CA LEU A 335 1.73 8.86 -8.85
C LEU A 335 0.22 9.13 -8.72
N TYR A 336 -0.59 8.56 -9.62
CA TYR A 336 -2.03 8.71 -9.58
C TYR A 336 -2.63 8.13 -8.29
N LEU A 337 -2.21 6.92 -7.88
CA LEU A 337 -2.67 6.29 -6.64
C LEU A 337 -2.31 7.14 -5.41
N MET A 338 -1.09 7.68 -5.36
CA MET A 338 -0.66 8.56 -4.27
C MET A 338 -1.41 9.90 -4.29
N ALA A 339 -1.70 10.46 -5.46
CA ALA A 339 -2.52 11.66 -5.58
C ALA A 339 -3.95 11.44 -5.06
N THR A 340 -4.57 10.28 -5.36
CA THR A 340 -5.89 9.94 -4.78
C THR A 340 -5.84 9.78 -3.27
N GLN A 341 -4.72 9.31 -2.72
CA GLN A 341 -4.53 9.20 -1.27
C GLN A 341 -4.38 10.57 -0.60
N VAL A 342 -3.64 11.51 -1.23
CA VAL A 342 -3.60 12.91 -0.76
C VAL A 342 -4.99 13.53 -0.79
N ALA A 343 -5.75 13.35 -1.87
CA ALA A 343 -7.11 13.84 -1.97
C ALA A 343 -8.02 13.26 -0.87
N ALA A 344 -7.88 11.98 -0.53
CA ALA A 344 -8.57 11.36 0.59
C ALA A 344 -8.16 11.99 1.94
N GLY A 345 -6.87 12.28 2.13
CA GLY A 345 -6.38 13.00 3.31
C GLY A 345 -6.98 14.39 3.45
N LEU A 346 -7.06 15.15 2.35
CA LEU A 346 -7.69 16.48 2.33
C LEU A 346 -9.19 16.41 2.65
N HIS A 347 -9.88 15.42 2.11
CA HIS A 347 -11.30 15.20 2.41
C HIS A 347 -11.55 14.81 3.88
N LEU A 348 -10.62 14.06 4.49
CA LEU A 348 -10.65 13.77 5.93
C LEU A 348 -10.50 15.03 6.78
N ILE A 349 -9.70 16.02 6.35
CA ILE A 349 -9.59 17.31 7.05
C ILE A 349 -10.95 17.99 7.12
N GLU A 350 -11.67 18.06 6.00
CA GLU A 350 -12.99 18.66 5.92
C GLU A 350 -14.01 17.91 6.80
N GLY A 351 -14.09 16.57 6.66
CA GLY A 351 -15.07 15.75 7.38
C GLY A 351 -14.86 15.69 8.89
N THR A 352 -13.62 15.79 9.37
CA THR A 352 -13.28 15.67 10.80
C THR A 352 -12.97 17.02 11.46
N SER A 353 -12.92 18.10 10.69
CA SER A 353 -12.43 19.40 11.17
C SER A 353 -11.06 19.29 11.86
N ALA A 354 -10.18 18.46 11.32
CA ALA A 354 -8.84 18.20 11.89
C ALA A 354 -7.95 19.45 11.95
N VAL A 355 -8.20 20.43 11.07
CA VAL A 355 -7.48 21.70 11.02
C VAL A 355 -8.47 22.85 11.22
N ARG A 356 -8.42 23.49 12.38
CA ARG A 356 -9.28 24.65 12.74
C ARG A 356 -8.48 25.93 12.99
N SER A 357 -7.18 25.79 13.21
CA SER A 357 -6.28 26.89 13.54
C SER A 357 -4.97 26.78 12.77
N PHE A 358 -4.22 27.87 12.72
CA PHE A 358 -2.85 27.89 12.18
C PHE A 358 -1.95 26.89 12.91
N LYS A 359 -2.11 26.74 14.22
CA LYS A 359 -1.41 25.76 15.05
C LYS A 359 -1.67 24.33 14.54
N ASP A 360 -2.91 23.98 14.26
CA ASP A 360 -3.26 22.64 13.74
C ASP A 360 -2.62 22.39 12.37
N GLY A 361 -2.58 23.42 11.53
CA GLY A 361 -1.87 23.38 10.26
C GLY A 361 -0.38 23.09 10.42
N LEU A 362 0.29 23.70 11.42
CA LEU A 362 1.70 23.44 11.69
C LEU A 362 1.96 22.00 12.15
N VAL A 363 1.04 21.43 12.95
CA VAL A 363 1.14 20.02 13.38
C VAL A 363 1.16 19.06 12.19
N LEU A 364 0.46 19.38 11.08
CA LEU A 364 0.49 18.60 9.85
C LEU A 364 1.68 18.96 8.95
N ALA A 365 1.95 20.25 8.77
CA ALA A 365 2.92 20.72 7.79
C ALA A 365 4.37 20.39 8.17
N ILE A 366 4.75 20.54 9.45
CA ILE A 366 6.13 20.29 9.90
C ILE A 366 6.57 18.84 9.63
N PRO A 367 5.81 17.79 10.02
CA PRO A 367 6.18 16.42 9.72
C PRO A 367 6.32 16.16 8.22
N ILE A 368 5.43 16.69 7.39
CA ILE A 368 5.45 16.52 5.93
C ILE A 368 6.73 17.13 5.35
N MET A 369 7.02 18.39 5.69
CA MET A 369 8.21 19.08 5.19
C MET A 369 9.50 18.41 5.65
N PHE A 370 9.56 17.97 6.90
CA PHE A 370 10.73 17.29 7.42
C PHE A 370 10.94 15.92 6.76
N THR A 371 9.86 15.18 6.50
CA THR A 371 9.88 13.93 5.73
C THR A 371 10.45 14.11 4.34
N LEU A 372 10.04 15.17 3.63
CA LEU A 372 10.60 15.49 2.31
C LEU A 372 12.10 15.80 2.38
N ILE A 373 12.51 16.62 3.36
CA ILE A 373 13.93 16.93 3.57
C ILE A 373 14.75 15.66 3.74
N LEU A 374 14.31 14.72 4.58
CA LEU A 374 15.01 13.47 4.79
C LEU A 374 14.97 12.53 3.58
N SER A 375 13.85 12.47 2.85
CA SER A 375 13.71 11.64 1.65
C SER A 375 14.66 12.04 0.54
N PHE A 376 14.99 13.33 0.43
CA PHE A 376 15.91 13.89 -0.55
C PHE A 376 17.29 14.23 0.03
N ALA A 377 17.54 13.93 1.30
CA ALA A 377 18.85 14.18 1.91
C ALA A 377 19.96 13.38 1.20
N PRO A 378 21.14 13.98 1.01
CA PRO A 378 22.26 13.27 0.40
C PRO A 378 22.76 12.16 1.31
N GLN A 379 23.19 11.04 0.72
CA GLN A 379 23.68 9.87 1.45
C GLN A 379 24.84 10.20 2.38
N SER A 380 25.69 11.17 2.00
CA SER A 380 26.78 11.66 2.86
C SER A 380 26.29 12.24 4.19
N ALA A 381 25.15 12.94 4.19
CA ALA A 381 24.54 13.46 5.41
C ALA A 381 23.93 12.33 6.26
N LEU A 382 23.24 11.39 5.63
CA LEU A 382 22.65 10.24 6.32
C LEU A 382 23.70 9.29 6.90
N ALA A 383 24.88 9.18 6.25
CA ALA A 383 25.99 8.36 6.69
C ALA A 383 26.62 8.85 8.01
N THR A 384 26.46 10.13 8.37
CA THR A 384 26.93 10.69 9.65
C THR A 384 26.09 10.22 10.86
N ILE A 385 24.89 9.69 10.62
CA ILE A 385 24.02 9.18 11.68
C ILE A 385 24.58 7.85 12.18
N PRO A 386 24.66 7.62 13.52
CA PRO A 386 25.07 6.34 14.08
C PRO A 386 24.24 5.19 13.48
N SER A 387 24.87 4.04 13.21
CA SER A 387 24.25 2.90 12.51
C SER A 387 22.93 2.44 13.13
N LEU A 388 22.87 2.37 14.46
CA LEU A 388 21.65 2.01 15.20
C LEU A 388 20.48 2.97 14.98
N LEU A 389 20.76 4.27 14.86
CA LEU A 389 19.72 5.31 14.70
C LEU A 389 19.40 5.60 13.23
N ARG A 390 20.26 5.18 12.31
CA ARG A 390 20.11 5.47 10.88
C ARG A 390 18.80 4.95 10.30
N PRO A 391 18.32 3.72 10.56
CA PRO A 391 17.03 3.23 10.08
C PRO A 391 15.83 4.04 10.60
N ILE A 392 15.99 4.74 11.71
CA ILE A 392 14.95 5.58 12.33
C ILE A 392 15.05 7.02 11.81
N VAL A 393 16.18 7.67 12.10
CA VAL A 393 16.37 9.11 11.83
C VAL A 393 16.59 9.38 10.34
N GLY A 394 17.21 8.46 9.61
CA GLY A 394 17.38 8.54 8.16
C GLY A 394 16.15 8.16 7.34
N ASN A 395 15.11 7.65 7.99
CA ASN A 395 13.85 7.31 7.34
C ASN A 395 12.84 8.45 7.48
N GLY A 396 12.60 9.19 6.39
CA GLY A 396 11.70 10.34 6.38
C GLY A 396 10.29 10.01 6.88
N PHE A 397 9.75 8.84 6.51
CA PHE A 397 8.41 8.41 6.93
C PHE A 397 8.36 8.17 8.44
N VAL A 398 9.31 7.42 8.97
CA VAL A 398 9.38 7.10 10.42
C VAL A 398 9.55 8.39 11.22
N MET A 399 10.44 9.28 10.79
CA MET A 399 10.61 10.58 11.45
C MET A 399 9.37 11.46 11.37
N GLY A 400 8.66 11.45 10.25
CA GLY A 400 7.38 12.14 10.11
C GLY A 400 6.35 11.67 11.15
N ILE A 401 6.24 10.36 11.37
CA ILE A 401 5.37 9.79 12.41
C ILE A 401 5.82 10.22 13.81
N ILE A 402 7.11 10.13 14.11
CA ILE A 402 7.64 10.54 15.42
C ILE A 402 7.34 12.02 15.68
N ILE A 403 7.63 12.86 14.70
CA ILE A 403 7.42 14.32 14.83
C ILE A 403 5.93 14.63 15.06
N ILE A 404 5.01 14.03 14.31
CA ILE A 404 3.58 14.33 14.53
C ILE A 404 3.08 13.87 15.88
N LEU A 405 3.51 12.69 16.34
CA LEU A 405 3.16 12.20 17.67
C LEU A 405 3.67 13.12 18.78
N LEU A 406 4.90 13.62 18.64
CA LEU A 406 5.48 14.57 19.58
C LEU A 406 4.77 15.92 19.56
N LEU A 407 4.48 16.46 18.36
CA LEU A 407 3.78 17.74 18.23
C LEU A 407 2.36 17.66 18.80
N GLU A 408 1.61 16.63 18.46
CA GLU A 408 0.21 16.47 18.88
C GLU A 408 0.07 16.22 20.37
N HIS A 409 0.91 15.36 20.96
CA HIS A 409 0.71 14.92 22.34
C HIS A 409 1.57 15.65 23.37
N ILE A 410 2.68 16.27 22.97
CA ILE A 410 3.64 16.90 23.89
C ILE A 410 3.72 18.42 23.67
N PHE A 411 4.17 18.84 22.49
CA PHE A 411 4.55 20.25 22.28
C PHE A 411 3.37 21.17 22.00
N LEU A 412 2.41 20.72 21.19
CA LEU A 412 1.27 21.53 20.74
C LEU A 412 -0.07 20.95 21.21
N LYS A 413 -0.04 20.21 22.31
CA LYS A 413 -1.24 19.63 22.92
C LYS A 413 -2.31 20.70 23.13
N ASP A 414 -3.57 20.38 22.76
CA ASP A 414 -4.69 21.25 23.10
C ASP A 414 -4.88 21.26 24.61
N LYS A 415 -4.85 22.45 25.19
CA LYS A 415 -5.23 22.62 26.59
C LYS A 415 -6.73 22.28 26.70
N LYS A 416 -7.04 21.24 27.46
CA LYS A 416 -8.43 20.89 27.79
C LYS A 416 -9.08 22.03 28.55
#